data_adbc6f0b4d60a4c42b102c3137119cef
#
_entry.id   adbc6f0b4d60a4c42b102c3137119cef
#
_cell.length_a   1.000
_cell.length_b   1.000
_cell.length_c   1.000
_cell.angle_alpha   90.00
_cell.angle_beta   90.00
_cell.angle_gamma   90.00
#
_symmetry.space_group_name_H-M   'P 1'
#
loop_
_entity.id
_entity.type
_entity.pdbx_description
1 polymer ?
#
loop_
_entity_poly.entity_id
_entity_poly.type
_entity_poly.pdbx_seq_one_letter_code
_entity_poly.pdbx_strand_id
1 'polypeptide(L)'
;VAINDLVSIDTNVNLLKYDSNYGRWNKDIRAEGDTIVVDGRAIKVFAERDPGAIPWGSAGVDIVIESTGLFTDATKAVAHKRDSVKKVVISAPAKNEDVTIVLGVNPEKYDASKHHVISNASCTTNGLAPVVKVLVDNLGLQKGQMTTIHSYTNSQQILDKAAGSDPREMRAGALNIVPTSTGAAKALRLVIPEIEGKLDGLAYRVPTPTVSIVEIVALTERDTTKEEVNRLLAETAGEKMKGILGFTTDPVVSMDMKGDERSSIVDGLSTNVVGGNLVKVAAWYDNEWGYACRISDLCSFLVDKGI
;
A
#
# COMPACT_ATOMS: atom_id res chain seq x y z
N VAL A 1 0.02 16.77 12.60
CA VAL A 1 -0.32 18.13 13.03
C VAL A 1 -1.81 18.40 12.92
N ALA A 2 -2.50 17.85 11.91
CA ALA A 2 -3.95 18.00 11.73
C ALA A 2 -4.57 16.74 11.08
N ILE A 3 -5.86 16.56 11.32
CA ILE A 3 -6.72 15.55 10.69
C ILE A 3 -7.96 16.28 10.17
N ASN A 4 -8.49 15.83 9.03
CA ASN A 4 -9.83 16.21 8.60
C ASN A 4 -10.69 14.95 8.51
N ASP A 5 -11.75 14.89 9.30
CA ASP A 5 -12.68 13.77 9.33
C ASP A 5 -14.10 14.28 9.63
N LEU A 6 -15.12 13.63 9.05
CA LEU A 6 -16.51 14.07 9.17
C LEU A 6 -17.22 13.50 10.40
N VAL A 7 -16.59 12.54 11.11
CA VAL A 7 -17.15 12.00 12.37
C VAL A 7 -16.77 12.90 13.54
N SER A 8 -17.44 12.71 14.68
CA SER A 8 -17.14 13.48 15.88
C SER A 8 -15.73 13.20 16.40
N ILE A 9 -15.13 14.17 17.07
CA ILE A 9 -13.81 14.04 17.67
C ILE A 9 -13.76 12.90 18.71
N ASP A 10 -14.81 12.68 19.47
CA ASP A 10 -14.90 11.57 20.42
C ASP A 10 -14.90 10.21 19.72
N THR A 11 -15.54 10.12 18.56
CA THR A 11 -15.46 8.91 17.71
C THR A 11 -14.04 8.66 17.24
N ASN A 12 -13.34 9.69 16.76
CA ASN A 12 -11.94 9.59 16.36
C ASN A 12 -11.04 9.16 17.52
N VAL A 13 -11.21 9.74 18.72
CA VAL A 13 -10.49 9.35 19.92
C VAL A 13 -10.72 7.88 20.27
N ASN A 14 -11.99 7.41 20.18
CA ASN A 14 -12.30 6.01 20.46
C ASN A 14 -11.66 5.06 19.46
N LEU A 15 -11.73 5.38 18.15
CA LEU A 15 -11.14 4.57 17.09
C LEU A 15 -9.60 4.57 17.13
N LEU A 16 -8.97 5.64 17.59
CA LEU A 16 -7.53 5.68 17.83
C LEU A 16 -7.11 4.82 19.04
N LYS A 17 -7.98 4.72 20.07
CA LYS A 17 -7.69 3.91 21.26
C LYS A 17 -7.82 2.42 21.03
N TYR A 18 -8.78 2.01 20.20
CA TYR A 18 -9.17 0.61 20.06
C TYR A 18 -9.27 0.22 18.60
N ASP A 19 -8.47 -0.74 18.21
CA ASP A 19 -8.49 -1.33 16.88
C ASP A 19 -8.79 -2.84 17.00
N SER A 20 -9.68 -3.35 16.16
CA SER A 20 -10.08 -4.77 16.21
C SER A 20 -8.96 -5.72 15.77
N ASN A 21 -8.08 -5.29 14.86
CA ASN A 21 -6.96 -6.08 14.38
C ASN A 21 -5.73 -5.91 15.27
N TYR A 22 -5.38 -4.66 15.63
CA TYR A 22 -4.11 -4.34 16.29
C TYR A 22 -4.26 -4.10 17.79
N GLY A 23 -5.49 -4.12 18.31
CA GLY A 23 -5.77 -4.03 19.73
C GLY A 23 -5.78 -2.60 20.26
N ARG A 24 -5.52 -2.47 21.55
CA ARG A 24 -5.52 -1.17 22.23
C ARG A 24 -4.18 -0.46 22.05
N TRP A 25 -4.24 0.79 21.61
CA TRP A 25 -3.08 1.66 21.61
C TRP A 25 -2.86 2.27 22.99
N ASN A 26 -1.79 1.85 23.67
CA ASN A 26 -1.46 2.26 25.04
C ASN A 26 -0.83 3.67 25.07
N LYS A 27 -1.62 4.67 24.70
CA LYS A 27 -1.28 6.08 24.73
C LYS A 27 -2.32 6.86 25.52
N ASP A 28 -1.95 8.00 26.09
CA ASP A 28 -2.92 8.95 26.61
C ASP A 28 -3.56 9.69 25.43
N ILE A 29 -4.79 9.31 25.11
CA ILE A 29 -5.53 9.91 23.98
C ILE A 29 -6.83 10.50 24.50
N ARG A 30 -7.05 11.79 24.25
CA ARG A 30 -8.26 12.50 24.70
C ARG A 30 -8.64 13.63 23.73
N ALA A 31 -9.92 14.03 23.78
CA ALA A 31 -10.40 15.19 23.09
C ALA A 31 -10.24 16.46 23.99
N GLU A 32 -9.79 17.55 23.41
CA GLU A 32 -9.75 18.88 24.03
C GLU A 32 -10.25 19.92 23.02
N GLY A 33 -11.55 20.27 23.14
CA GLY A 33 -12.19 21.19 22.17
C GLY A 33 -12.19 20.60 20.75
N ASP A 34 -11.55 21.28 19.82
CA ASP A 34 -11.40 20.86 18.43
C ASP A 34 -10.08 20.12 18.14
N THR A 35 -9.48 19.56 19.16
CA THR A 35 -8.14 18.95 19.11
C THR A 35 -8.14 17.56 19.75
N ILE A 36 -7.46 16.61 19.10
CA ILE A 36 -7.09 15.34 19.72
C ILE A 36 -5.69 15.49 20.32
N VAL A 37 -5.54 15.14 21.60
CA VAL A 37 -4.24 15.13 22.27
C VAL A 37 -3.78 13.70 22.43
N VAL A 38 -2.58 13.38 21.94
CA VAL A 38 -1.92 12.07 22.06
C VAL A 38 -0.58 12.26 22.78
N ASP A 39 -0.43 11.72 23.98
CA ASP A 39 0.78 11.86 24.82
C ASP A 39 1.24 13.32 24.91
N GLY A 40 0.31 14.25 25.09
CA GLY A 40 0.58 15.70 25.19
C GLY A 40 0.79 16.42 23.84
N ARG A 41 0.79 15.71 22.71
CA ARG A 41 0.87 16.33 21.38
C ARG A 41 -0.52 16.63 20.84
N ALA A 42 -0.78 17.88 20.53
CA ALA A 42 -2.05 18.37 19.98
C ALA A 42 -2.14 18.10 18.48
N ILE A 43 -3.27 17.55 18.02
CA ILE A 43 -3.61 17.31 16.62
C ILE A 43 -4.93 18.05 16.36
N LYS A 44 -4.89 19.07 15.51
CA LYS A 44 -6.07 19.84 15.14
C LYS A 44 -7.04 18.96 14.33
N VAL A 45 -8.33 19.07 14.60
CA VAL A 45 -9.37 18.31 13.87
C VAL A 45 -10.24 19.28 13.09
N PHE A 46 -10.34 19.05 11.77
CA PHE A 46 -11.27 19.73 10.87
C PHE A 46 -12.36 18.76 10.44
N ALA A 47 -13.50 19.29 9.93
CA ALA A 47 -14.63 18.48 9.48
C ALA A 47 -15.24 19.04 8.18
N GLU A 48 -14.40 19.28 7.20
CA GLU A 48 -14.76 19.84 5.90
C GLU A 48 -14.94 18.76 4.85
N ARG A 49 -16.01 18.83 4.04
CA ARG A 49 -16.27 17.89 2.94
C ARG A 49 -15.49 18.21 1.68
N ASP A 50 -15.28 19.50 1.43
CA ASP A 50 -14.53 19.98 0.26
C ASP A 50 -13.04 20.08 0.60
N PRO A 51 -12.17 19.34 -0.09
CA PRO A 51 -10.72 19.44 0.09
C PRO A 51 -10.19 20.87 -0.01
N GLY A 52 -10.79 21.68 -0.87
CA GLY A 52 -10.44 23.09 -1.05
C GLY A 52 -10.87 24.00 0.09
N ALA A 53 -11.75 23.56 0.99
CA ALA A 53 -12.21 24.35 2.14
C ALA A 53 -11.43 24.07 3.43
N ILE A 54 -10.65 22.97 3.50
CA ILE A 54 -9.92 22.58 4.71
C ILE A 54 -8.81 23.59 5.00
N PRO A 55 -8.78 24.24 6.19
CA PRO A 55 -7.84 25.33 6.47
C PRO A 55 -6.46 24.79 6.91
N TRP A 56 -5.78 24.00 6.07
CA TRP A 56 -4.49 23.38 6.35
C TRP A 56 -3.42 24.38 6.78
N GLY A 57 -3.44 25.60 6.20
CA GLY A 57 -2.48 26.65 6.54
C GLY A 57 -2.54 27.09 8.00
N SER A 58 -3.74 27.04 8.64
CA SER A 58 -3.89 27.39 10.05
C SER A 58 -3.18 26.40 11.00
N ALA A 59 -2.88 25.18 10.51
CA ALA A 59 -2.16 24.15 11.23
C ALA A 59 -0.71 23.99 10.73
N GLY A 60 -0.25 24.78 9.75
CA GLY A 60 1.10 24.72 9.20
C GLY A 60 1.40 23.39 8.49
N VAL A 61 0.44 22.83 7.78
CA VAL A 61 0.56 21.54 7.09
C VAL A 61 1.36 21.71 5.80
N ASP A 62 2.47 20.99 5.65
CA ASP A 62 3.27 20.92 4.41
C ASP A 62 2.85 19.78 3.47
N ILE A 63 2.46 18.63 4.03
CA ILE A 63 2.07 17.45 3.27
C ILE A 63 0.68 17.01 3.72
N VAL A 64 -0.22 16.80 2.77
CA VAL A 64 -1.53 16.18 3.00
C VAL A 64 -1.52 14.74 2.50
N ILE A 65 -1.94 13.80 3.34
CA ILE A 65 -2.23 12.42 2.95
C ILE A 65 -3.72 12.34 2.63
N GLU A 66 -4.06 12.17 1.36
CA GLU A 66 -5.42 11.93 0.89
C GLU A 66 -5.72 10.42 0.98
N SER A 67 -6.47 10.03 1.99
CA SER A 67 -6.77 8.64 2.30
C SER A 67 -8.27 8.31 2.37
N THR A 68 -9.13 9.21 1.88
CA THR A 68 -10.59 9.01 1.87
C THR A 68 -11.05 7.97 0.85
N GLY A 69 -10.25 7.72 -0.19
CA GLY A 69 -10.62 6.91 -1.36
C GLY A 69 -11.56 7.64 -2.34
N LEU A 70 -11.98 8.88 -2.05
CA LEU A 70 -12.89 9.67 -2.88
C LEU A 70 -12.15 10.53 -3.91
N PHE A 71 -10.96 11.01 -3.57
CA PHE A 71 -10.17 11.94 -4.39
C PHE A 71 -8.91 11.25 -4.94
N THR A 72 -9.11 10.11 -5.62
CA THR A 72 -8.04 9.35 -6.29
C THR A 72 -7.65 9.92 -7.66
N ASP A 73 -8.39 10.90 -8.17
CA ASP A 73 -8.00 11.68 -9.34
C ASP A 73 -7.23 12.93 -8.89
N ALA A 74 -5.99 13.07 -9.34
CA ALA A 74 -5.12 14.18 -8.96
C ALA A 74 -5.69 15.55 -9.32
N THR A 75 -6.53 15.63 -10.38
CA THR A 75 -7.21 16.88 -10.75
C THR A 75 -8.19 17.38 -9.67
N LYS A 76 -8.64 16.47 -8.80
CA LYS A 76 -9.47 16.77 -7.63
C LYS A 76 -8.62 16.89 -6.36
N ALA A 77 -7.69 15.94 -6.14
CA ALA A 77 -6.83 15.93 -4.97
C ALA A 77 -5.93 17.19 -4.87
N VAL A 78 -5.59 17.79 -5.99
CA VAL A 78 -4.81 19.04 -6.04
C VAL A 78 -5.50 20.21 -5.30
N ALA A 79 -6.80 20.14 -5.03
CA ALA A 79 -7.52 21.13 -4.23
C ALA A 79 -6.97 21.24 -2.79
N HIS A 80 -6.32 20.21 -2.25
CA HIS A 80 -5.59 20.30 -0.99
C HIS A 80 -4.33 21.18 -1.07
N LYS A 81 -3.72 21.34 -2.27
CA LYS A 81 -2.47 22.09 -2.46
C LYS A 81 -2.72 23.59 -2.48
N ARG A 82 -2.85 24.17 -1.31
CA ARG A 82 -3.01 25.60 -1.08
C ARG A 82 -2.39 26.00 0.24
N ASP A 83 -2.28 27.30 0.48
CA ASP A 83 -1.66 27.90 1.67
C ASP A 83 -0.26 27.32 1.93
N SER A 84 -0.06 26.62 3.05
CA SER A 84 1.22 25.98 3.41
C SER A 84 1.49 24.65 2.72
N VAL A 85 0.45 24.00 2.13
CA VAL A 85 0.57 22.65 1.56
C VAL A 85 1.40 22.63 0.30
N LYS A 86 2.49 21.91 0.32
CA LYS A 86 3.44 21.75 -0.79
C LYS A 86 3.20 20.48 -1.58
N LYS A 87 2.81 19.38 -0.90
CA LYS A 87 2.61 18.05 -1.50
C LYS A 87 1.31 17.42 -1.04
N VAL A 88 0.72 16.64 -1.94
CA VAL A 88 -0.43 15.78 -1.67
C VAL A 88 -0.04 14.34 -2.00
N VAL A 89 -0.17 13.43 -1.04
CA VAL A 89 0.08 12.00 -1.19
C VAL A 89 -1.25 11.28 -1.23
N ILE A 90 -1.57 10.64 -2.36
CA ILE A 90 -2.77 9.82 -2.50
C ILE A 90 -2.44 8.39 -2.06
N SER A 91 -3.15 7.88 -1.04
CA SER A 91 -2.97 6.53 -0.49
C SER A 91 -3.70 5.44 -1.29
N ALA A 92 -3.72 5.56 -2.62
CA ALA A 92 -4.36 4.64 -3.54
C ALA A 92 -3.73 4.75 -4.94
N PRO A 93 -3.94 3.76 -5.84
CA PRO A 93 -3.68 3.98 -7.26
C PRO A 93 -4.46 5.19 -7.75
N ALA A 94 -3.76 6.14 -8.36
CA ALA A 94 -4.34 7.41 -8.75
C ALA A 94 -4.57 7.50 -10.27
N LYS A 95 -5.18 8.60 -10.70
CA LYS A 95 -5.26 9.04 -12.09
C LYS A 95 -4.74 10.47 -12.17
N ASN A 96 -4.06 10.77 -13.28
CA ASN A 96 -3.53 12.11 -13.57
C ASN A 96 -2.55 12.63 -12.49
N GLU A 97 -2.00 11.74 -11.66
CA GLU A 97 -0.95 12.07 -10.69
C GLU A 97 0.34 12.48 -11.40
N ASP A 98 1.14 13.32 -10.76
CA ASP A 98 2.43 13.74 -11.32
C ASP A 98 3.42 12.57 -11.35
N VAL A 99 3.37 11.71 -10.35
CA VAL A 99 4.20 10.50 -10.28
C VAL A 99 3.61 9.47 -9.31
N THR A 100 3.78 8.18 -9.64
CA THR A 100 3.57 7.07 -8.71
C THR A 100 4.91 6.60 -8.17
N ILE A 101 5.08 6.59 -6.84
CA ILE A 101 6.30 6.18 -6.16
C ILE A 101 6.04 4.95 -5.30
N VAL A 102 6.87 3.93 -5.49
CA VAL A 102 7.03 2.77 -4.61
C VAL A 102 8.47 2.77 -4.09
N LEU A 103 8.61 3.01 -2.80
CA LEU A 103 9.94 3.06 -2.17
C LEU A 103 10.67 1.71 -2.32
N GLY A 104 11.97 1.78 -2.59
CA GLY A 104 12.80 0.63 -2.93
C GLY A 104 12.74 0.22 -4.41
N VAL A 105 11.78 0.72 -5.19
CA VAL A 105 11.59 0.34 -6.61
C VAL A 105 11.93 1.49 -7.56
N ASN A 106 11.36 2.68 -7.36
CA ASN A 106 11.55 3.82 -8.27
C ASN A 106 11.64 5.19 -7.57
N PRO A 107 12.24 5.32 -6.37
CA PRO A 107 12.29 6.59 -5.66
C PRO A 107 13.08 7.67 -6.41
N GLU A 108 13.99 7.28 -7.30
CA GLU A 108 14.80 8.17 -8.14
C GLU A 108 13.96 8.95 -9.17
N LYS A 109 12.73 8.51 -9.46
CA LYS A 109 11.82 9.23 -10.37
C LYS A 109 11.22 10.49 -9.73
N TYR A 110 11.33 10.66 -8.42
CA TYR A 110 10.78 11.84 -7.76
C TYR A 110 11.62 13.09 -8.07
N ASP A 111 10.93 14.14 -8.52
CA ASP A 111 11.47 15.49 -8.73
C ASP A 111 10.66 16.48 -7.87
N ALA A 112 11.28 17.03 -6.83
CA ALA A 112 10.62 17.91 -5.87
C ALA A 112 10.04 19.18 -6.52
N SER A 113 10.63 19.65 -7.61
CA SER A 113 10.20 20.86 -8.32
C SER A 113 8.98 20.64 -9.23
N LYS A 114 8.71 19.41 -9.65
CA LYS A 114 7.66 19.07 -10.61
C LYS A 114 6.52 18.28 -10.04
N HIS A 115 6.82 17.37 -9.08
CA HIS A 115 5.83 16.44 -8.59
C HIS A 115 5.19 16.95 -7.29
N HIS A 116 3.93 17.29 -7.38
CA HIS A 116 3.15 17.87 -6.28
C HIS A 116 2.03 16.95 -5.78
N VAL A 117 1.43 16.15 -6.68
CA VAL A 117 0.43 15.15 -6.34
C VAL A 117 1.01 13.76 -6.63
N ILE A 118 1.34 13.03 -5.59
CA ILE A 118 2.08 11.78 -5.64
C ILE A 118 1.15 10.62 -5.25
N SER A 119 1.15 9.53 -6.02
CA SER A 119 0.50 8.28 -5.61
C SER A 119 1.50 7.34 -4.98
N ASN A 120 1.13 6.72 -3.84
CA ASN A 120 1.88 5.59 -3.28
C ASN A 120 1.39 4.23 -3.81
N ALA A 121 0.62 4.21 -4.91
CA ALA A 121 -0.02 3.02 -5.46
C ALA A 121 -0.91 2.29 -4.42
N SER A 122 -1.03 0.96 -4.50
CA SER A 122 -1.78 0.14 -3.54
C SER A 122 -0.86 -0.67 -2.63
N CYS A 123 -1.44 -1.23 -1.55
CA CYS A 123 -0.75 -2.20 -0.70
C CYS A 123 -0.25 -3.41 -1.50
N THR A 124 -1.06 -3.93 -2.42
CA THR A 124 -0.68 -5.04 -3.30
C THR A 124 0.46 -4.64 -4.25
N THR A 125 0.44 -3.42 -4.81
CA THR A 125 1.54 -2.92 -5.64
C THR A 125 2.84 -2.84 -4.84
N ASN A 126 2.78 -2.31 -3.61
CA ASN A 126 3.93 -2.25 -2.70
C ASN A 126 4.42 -3.65 -2.29
N GLY A 127 3.51 -4.61 -2.11
CA GLY A 127 3.84 -5.99 -1.80
C GLY A 127 4.51 -6.74 -2.96
N LEU A 128 4.14 -6.43 -4.21
CA LEU A 128 4.62 -7.16 -5.38
C LEU A 128 5.80 -6.48 -6.09
N ALA A 129 5.82 -5.14 -6.17
CA ALA A 129 6.81 -4.42 -6.95
C ALA A 129 8.28 -4.73 -6.56
N PRO A 130 8.64 -4.85 -5.27
CA PRO A 130 9.98 -5.24 -4.88
C PRO A 130 10.40 -6.60 -5.46
N VAL A 131 9.52 -7.60 -5.39
CA VAL A 131 9.77 -8.95 -5.95
C VAL A 131 9.94 -8.89 -7.46
N VAL A 132 9.01 -8.22 -8.16
CA VAL A 132 9.07 -8.07 -9.63
C VAL A 132 10.35 -7.35 -10.06
N LYS A 133 10.74 -6.30 -9.35
CA LYS A 133 11.98 -5.55 -9.65
C LYS A 133 13.22 -6.45 -9.55
N VAL A 134 13.31 -7.29 -8.52
CA VAL A 134 14.41 -8.26 -8.39
C VAL A 134 14.42 -9.25 -9.54
N LEU A 135 13.26 -9.80 -9.93
CA LEU A 135 13.18 -10.74 -11.05
C LEU A 135 13.56 -10.08 -12.38
N VAL A 136 13.05 -8.88 -12.66
CA VAL A 136 13.34 -8.12 -13.88
C VAL A 136 14.82 -7.81 -13.99
N ASP A 137 15.41 -7.25 -12.92
CA ASP A 137 16.81 -6.79 -12.94
C ASP A 137 17.83 -7.94 -13.08
N ASN A 138 17.50 -9.13 -12.59
CA ASN A 138 18.46 -10.24 -12.51
C ASN A 138 18.19 -11.36 -13.51
N LEU A 139 16.92 -11.61 -13.85
CA LEU A 139 16.52 -12.76 -14.68
C LEU A 139 15.85 -12.33 -16.00
N GLY A 140 15.42 -11.07 -16.09
CA GLY A 140 14.51 -10.62 -17.12
C GLY A 140 13.11 -11.23 -16.94
N LEU A 141 12.09 -10.60 -17.52
CA LEU A 141 10.71 -11.09 -17.45
C LEU A 141 10.09 -11.03 -18.85
N GLN A 142 9.73 -12.21 -19.37
CA GLN A 142 9.04 -12.31 -20.66
C GLN A 142 7.55 -12.03 -20.54
N LYS A 143 6.88 -12.74 -19.62
CA LYS A 143 5.46 -12.59 -19.28
C LYS A 143 5.14 -13.28 -17.97
N GLY A 144 4.04 -12.88 -17.35
CA GLY A 144 3.61 -13.52 -16.12
C GLY A 144 2.18 -13.16 -15.72
N GLN A 145 1.72 -13.81 -14.67
CA GLN A 145 0.47 -13.48 -14.00
C GLN A 145 0.70 -13.34 -12.50
N MET A 146 0.02 -12.37 -11.91
CA MET A 146 -0.04 -12.23 -10.46
C MET A 146 -1.42 -12.62 -9.93
N THR A 147 -1.43 -13.20 -8.76
CA THR A 147 -2.64 -13.44 -7.99
C THR A 147 -2.42 -12.95 -6.57
N THR A 148 -3.32 -12.16 -6.03
CA THR A 148 -3.31 -11.87 -4.60
C THR A 148 -4.50 -12.53 -3.91
N ILE A 149 -4.19 -13.30 -2.86
CA ILE A 149 -5.15 -13.79 -1.88
C ILE A 149 -5.16 -12.74 -0.77
N HIS A 150 -6.22 -11.92 -0.78
CA HIS A 150 -6.25 -10.66 -0.05
C HIS A 150 -7.29 -10.71 1.07
N SER A 151 -6.92 -10.22 2.25
CA SER A 151 -7.89 -10.01 3.33
C SER A 151 -9.06 -9.14 2.87
N TYR A 152 -10.22 -9.29 3.48
CA TYR A 152 -11.33 -8.38 3.22
C TYR A 152 -10.99 -6.96 3.70
N THR A 153 -11.60 -5.97 3.06
CA THR A 153 -11.46 -4.55 3.41
C THR A 153 -12.83 -3.90 3.45
N ASN A 154 -12.91 -2.61 3.74
CA ASN A 154 -14.19 -1.87 3.80
C ASN A 154 -15.02 -1.91 2.50
N SER A 155 -14.44 -2.35 1.38
CA SER A 155 -15.20 -2.57 0.15
C SER A 155 -16.07 -3.82 0.19
N GLN A 156 -15.72 -4.84 1.00
CA GLN A 156 -16.50 -6.04 1.18
C GLN A 156 -17.66 -5.79 2.16
N GLN A 157 -18.83 -6.34 1.85
CA GLN A 157 -20.02 -6.21 2.69
C GLN A 157 -19.99 -7.23 3.85
N ILE A 158 -20.58 -6.89 4.99
CA ILE A 158 -20.80 -7.83 6.11
C ILE A 158 -21.89 -8.84 5.73
N LEU A 159 -22.99 -8.38 5.14
CA LEU A 159 -24.07 -9.19 4.58
C LEU A 159 -24.24 -8.86 3.09
N ASP A 160 -24.91 -9.74 2.34
CA ASP A 160 -25.22 -9.50 0.94
C ASP A 160 -25.99 -8.16 0.81
N LYS A 161 -25.45 -7.22 0.05
CA LYS A 161 -26.04 -5.88 -0.10
C LYS A 161 -25.69 -5.30 -1.46
N ALA A 162 -26.67 -4.80 -2.18
CA ALA A 162 -26.45 -4.06 -3.42
C ALA A 162 -25.56 -2.82 -3.16
N ALA A 163 -24.35 -2.83 -3.68
CA ALA A 163 -23.36 -1.77 -3.53
C ALA A 163 -22.33 -1.84 -4.67
N GLY A 164 -21.88 -0.68 -5.17
CA GLY A 164 -20.89 -0.65 -6.25
C GLY A 164 -21.43 -1.18 -7.59
N SER A 165 -20.51 -1.61 -8.47
CA SER A 165 -20.81 -2.06 -9.83
C SER A 165 -20.55 -3.55 -10.08
N ASP A 166 -19.72 -4.20 -9.26
CA ASP A 166 -19.42 -5.64 -9.39
C ASP A 166 -20.33 -6.46 -8.45
N PRO A 167 -21.22 -7.32 -8.99
CA PRO A 167 -22.11 -8.15 -8.19
C PRO A 167 -21.38 -9.11 -7.22
N ARG A 168 -20.12 -9.47 -7.50
CA ARG A 168 -19.31 -10.32 -6.62
C ARG A 168 -18.92 -9.59 -5.33
N GLU A 169 -18.62 -8.29 -5.41
CA GLU A 169 -18.27 -7.47 -4.25
C GLU A 169 -19.48 -7.12 -3.36
N MET A 170 -20.70 -7.40 -3.84
CA MET A 170 -21.94 -7.24 -3.09
C MET A 170 -22.21 -8.38 -2.10
N ARG A 171 -21.36 -9.41 -2.08
CA ARG A 171 -21.53 -10.59 -1.24
C ARG A 171 -20.77 -10.46 0.08
N ALA A 172 -21.27 -11.17 1.10
CA ALA A 172 -20.69 -11.21 2.45
C ALA A 172 -19.23 -11.66 2.43
N GLY A 173 -18.31 -10.75 2.74
CA GLY A 173 -16.86 -10.98 2.65
C GLY A 173 -16.33 -12.01 3.65
N ALA A 174 -16.97 -12.11 4.83
CA ALA A 174 -16.57 -13.07 5.88
C ALA A 174 -17.02 -14.52 5.60
N LEU A 175 -17.83 -14.74 4.56
CA LEU A 175 -18.39 -16.08 4.23
C LEU A 175 -17.94 -16.61 2.86
N ASN A 176 -17.28 -15.79 2.04
CA ASN A 176 -17.00 -16.11 0.66
C ASN A 176 -15.54 -15.88 0.28
N ILE A 177 -15.06 -16.64 -0.69
CA ILE A 177 -13.92 -16.27 -1.52
C ILE A 177 -14.49 -15.45 -2.68
N VAL A 178 -14.11 -14.15 -2.76
CA VAL A 178 -14.66 -13.21 -3.74
C VAL A 178 -13.60 -12.87 -4.79
N PRO A 179 -13.69 -13.39 -6.02
CA PRO A 179 -12.84 -12.94 -7.11
C PRO A 179 -13.14 -11.47 -7.43
N THR A 180 -12.11 -10.65 -7.56
CA THR A 180 -12.26 -9.23 -7.89
C THR A 180 -11.12 -8.76 -8.78
N SER A 181 -11.37 -7.72 -9.56
CA SER A 181 -10.31 -7.08 -10.34
C SER A 181 -9.30 -6.40 -9.42
N THR A 182 -8.06 -6.27 -9.88
CA THR A 182 -7.04 -5.49 -9.19
C THR A 182 -6.35 -4.53 -10.15
N GLY A 183 -6.16 -3.30 -9.70
CA GLY A 183 -5.34 -2.32 -10.41
C GLY A 183 -3.84 -2.51 -10.21
N ALA A 184 -3.42 -3.46 -9.37
CA ALA A 184 -2.01 -3.61 -8.98
C ALA A 184 -1.10 -3.92 -10.18
N ALA A 185 -1.49 -4.85 -11.07
CA ALA A 185 -0.71 -5.16 -12.26
C ALA A 185 -0.56 -3.93 -13.20
N LYS A 186 -1.63 -3.13 -13.32
CA LYS A 186 -1.59 -1.88 -14.10
C LYS A 186 -0.71 -0.82 -13.45
N ALA A 187 -0.74 -0.72 -12.12
CA ALA A 187 0.09 0.23 -11.37
C ALA A 187 1.58 -0.15 -11.42
N LEU A 188 1.91 -1.45 -11.47
CA LEU A 188 3.29 -1.91 -11.57
C LEU A 188 4.03 -1.36 -12.78
N ARG A 189 3.38 -1.23 -13.94
CA ARG A 189 4.01 -0.66 -15.15
C ARG A 189 4.42 0.81 -14.98
N LEU A 190 3.77 1.56 -14.09
CA LEU A 190 4.13 2.95 -13.81
C LEU A 190 5.46 3.05 -13.05
N VAL A 191 5.76 2.04 -12.25
CA VAL A 191 6.97 2.00 -11.40
C VAL A 191 8.07 1.11 -11.99
N ILE A 192 7.71 0.10 -12.81
CA ILE A 192 8.62 -0.81 -13.53
C ILE A 192 8.19 -0.84 -15.00
N PRO A 193 8.58 0.13 -15.85
CA PRO A 193 8.12 0.21 -17.22
C PRO A 193 8.47 -1.01 -18.10
N GLU A 194 9.51 -1.75 -17.74
CA GLU A 194 10.00 -2.94 -18.45
C GLU A 194 8.98 -4.08 -18.52
N ILE A 195 7.94 -4.05 -17.64
CA ILE A 195 6.89 -5.07 -17.63
C ILE A 195 5.61 -4.64 -18.37
N GLU A 196 5.62 -3.51 -19.06
CA GLU A 196 4.43 -3.07 -19.80
C GLU A 196 3.99 -4.13 -20.82
N GLY A 197 2.71 -4.53 -20.75
CA GLY A 197 2.14 -5.59 -21.59
C GLY A 197 2.58 -7.01 -21.25
N LYS A 198 3.46 -7.20 -20.25
CA LYS A 198 4.00 -8.52 -19.86
C LYS A 198 3.33 -9.13 -18.64
N LEU A 199 2.63 -8.33 -17.81
CA LEU A 199 2.06 -8.78 -16.55
C LEU A 199 0.60 -8.34 -16.42
N ASP A 200 -0.26 -9.29 -16.02
CA ASP A 200 -1.65 -9.03 -15.62
C ASP A 200 -2.00 -9.91 -14.40
N GLY A 201 -3.18 -9.71 -13.81
CA GLY A 201 -3.60 -10.53 -12.68
C GLY A 201 -4.92 -10.13 -12.06
N LEU A 202 -5.26 -10.84 -11.00
CA LEU A 202 -6.52 -10.67 -10.28
C LEU A 202 -6.33 -10.85 -8.77
N ALA A 203 -7.39 -10.53 -8.02
CA ALA A 203 -7.44 -10.70 -6.57
C ALA A 203 -8.55 -11.68 -6.18
N TYR A 204 -8.31 -12.41 -5.10
CA TYR A 204 -9.35 -13.14 -4.36
C TYR A 204 -9.42 -12.56 -2.95
N ARG A 205 -10.58 -11.99 -2.57
CA ARG A 205 -10.83 -11.61 -1.18
C ARG A 205 -11.22 -12.85 -0.40
N VAL A 206 -10.62 -13.00 0.79
CA VAL A 206 -10.81 -14.18 1.65
C VAL A 206 -11.24 -13.75 3.06
N PRO A 207 -11.88 -14.64 3.85
CA PRO A 207 -12.35 -14.34 5.20
C PRO A 207 -11.22 -14.23 6.24
N THR A 208 -10.24 -13.37 6.00
CA THR A 208 -9.18 -13.01 6.94
C THR A 208 -9.22 -11.50 7.19
N PRO A 209 -9.02 -11.02 8.45
CA PRO A 209 -9.22 -9.62 8.79
C PRO A 209 -8.07 -8.71 8.32
N THR A 210 -6.87 -9.23 8.24
CA THR A 210 -5.67 -8.54 7.77
C THR A 210 -4.63 -9.54 7.32
N VAL A 211 -3.57 -9.08 6.73
CA VAL A 211 -2.48 -9.81 6.07
C VAL A 211 -2.93 -10.56 4.81
N SER A 212 -2.26 -10.28 3.75
CA SER A 212 -2.50 -10.84 2.42
C SER A 212 -1.23 -11.50 1.89
N ILE A 213 -1.38 -12.36 0.89
CA ILE A 213 -0.27 -12.92 0.14
C ILE A 213 -0.44 -12.61 -1.33
N VAL A 214 0.64 -12.20 -1.99
CA VAL A 214 0.68 -12.04 -3.44
C VAL A 214 1.65 -13.04 -4.04
N GLU A 215 1.21 -13.66 -5.12
CA GLU A 215 1.98 -14.63 -5.90
C GLU A 215 2.21 -14.09 -7.31
N ILE A 216 3.43 -14.24 -7.81
CA ILE A 216 3.74 -14.07 -9.23
C ILE A 216 4.19 -15.40 -9.81
N VAL A 217 3.63 -15.76 -10.96
CA VAL A 217 4.12 -16.84 -11.82
C VAL A 217 4.55 -16.21 -13.13
N ALA A 218 5.84 -16.31 -13.44
CA ALA A 218 6.42 -15.62 -14.59
C ALA A 218 7.42 -16.49 -15.35
N LEU A 219 7.46 -16.31 -16.66
CA LEU A 219 8.55 -16.79 -17.50
C LEU A 219 9.69 -15.78 -17.48
N THR A 220 10.87 -16.22 -17.09
CA THR A 220 12.11 -15.42 -17.12
C THR A 220 12.81 -15.55 -18.47
N GLU A 221 13.67 -14.58 -18.80
CA GLU A 221 14.41 -14.56 -20.07
C GLU A 221 15.59 -15.54 -20.07
N ARG A 222 16.10 -15.89 -18.88
CA ARG A 222 17.12 -16.92 -18.70
C ARG A 222 16.69 -17.98 -17.69
N ASP A 223 17.31 -19.14 -17.77
CA ASP A 223 17.12 -20.23 -16.82
C ASP A 223 17.65 -19.83 -15.43
N THR A 224 17.04 -20.37 -14.41
CA THR A 224 17.36 -20.17 -13.00
C THR A 224 16.98 -21.39 -12.16
N THR A 225 17.30 -21.37 -10.87
CA THR A 225 16.89 -22.37 -9.88
C THR A 225 16.19 -21.72 -8.70
N LYS A 226 15.47 -22.50 -7.91
CA LYS A 226 14.85 -22.04 -6.66
C LYS A 226 15.88 -21.39 -5.74
N GLU A 227 17.05 -22.00 -5.62
CA GLU A 227 18.14 -21.54 -4.74
C GLU A 227 18.65 -20.18 -5.21
N GLU A 228 18.81 -19.99 -6.53
CA GLU A 228 19.26 -18.70 -7.09
C GLU A 228 18.20 -17.63 -6.89
N VAL A 229 16.93 -17.91 -7.17
CA VAL A 229 15.82 -16.95 -6.95
C VAL A 229 15.77 -16.52 -5.47
N ASN A 230 15.82 -17.48 -4.55
CA ASN A 230 15.80 -17.19 -3.12
C ASN A 230 17.03 -16.39 -2.67
N ARG A 231 18.22 -16.70 -3.19
CA ARG A 231 19.43 -15.96 -2.89
C ARG A 231 19.32 -14.50 -3.34
N LEU A 232 18.88 -14.24 -4.57
CA LEU A 232 18.72 -12.89 -5.12
C LEU A 232 17.74 -12.05 -4.29
N LEU A 233 16.62 -12.65 -3.89
CA LEU A 233 15.60 -11.99 -3.07
C LEU A 233 16.11 -11.72 -1.65
N ALA A 234 16.79 -12.67 -1.02
CA ALA A 234 17.35 -12.53 0.32
C ALA A 234 18.47 -11.48 0.38
N GLU A 235 19.39 -11.48 -0.59
CA GLU A 235 20.46 -10.48 -0.70
C GLU A 235 19.87 -9.07 -0.87
N THR A 236 18.90 -8.91 -1.78
CA THR A 236 18.24 -7.62 -1.99
C THR A 236 17.49 -7.13 -0.74
N ALA A 237 16.83 -8.05 -0.01
CA ALA A 237 16.15 -7.75 1.24
C ALA A 237 17.11 -7.29 2.35
N GLY A 238 18.31 -7.86 2.40
CA GLY A 238 19.33 -7.48 3.38
C GLY A 238 20.07 -6.18 3.06
N GLU A 239 20.09 -5.77 1.81
CA GLU A 239 20.91 -4.67 1.31
C GLU A 239 20.07 -3.51 0.76
N LYS A 240 19.79 -3.52 -0.56
CA LYS A 240 19.20 -2.41 -1.31
C LYS A 240 17.77 -2.07 -0.90
N MET A 241 17.01 -3.07 -0.46
CA MET A 241 15.61 -2.91 -0.06
C MET A 241 15.40 -3.23 1.43
N LYS A 242 16.42 -3.01 2.25
CA LYS A 242 16.33 -3.21 3.70
C LYS A 242 15.19 -2.36 4.29
N GLY A 243 14.32 -2.99 5.09
CA GLY A 243 13.13 -2.36 5.66
C GLY A 243 11.92 -2.28 4.71
N ILE A 244 12.09 -2.58 3.42
CA ILE A 244 11.02 -2.63 2.41
C ILE A 244 10.68 -4.07 2.04
N LEU A 245 11.71 -4.84 1.64
CA LEU A 245 11.61 -6.26 1.33
C LEU A 245 12.14 -7.08 2.49
N GLY A 246 11.45 -8.16 2.82
CA GLY A 246 11.87 -9.20 3.74
C GLY A 246 11.99 -10.54 3.04
N PHE A 247 12.63 -11.49 3.70
CA PHE A 247 12.76 -12.86 3.25
C PHE A 247 12.72 -13.80 4.45
N THR A 248 11.95 -14.88 4.36
CA THR A 248 11.90 -15.92 5.40
C THR A 248 11.90 -17.32 4.79
N THR A 249 12.46 -18.27 5.53
CA THR A 249 12.34 -19.72 5.30
C THR A 249 11.61 -20.42 6.45
N ASP A 250 11.04 -19.65 7.37
CA ASP A 250 10.22 -20.20 8.43
C ASP A 250 8.86 -20.64 7.87
N PRO A 251 8.25 -21.71 8.41
CA PRO A 251 6.94 -22.20 7.99
C PRO A 251 5.80 -21.33 8.58
N VAL A 252 5.67 -20.12 8.07
CA VAL A 252 4.75 -19.09 8.57
C VAL A 252 3.40 -19.11 7.86
N VAL A 253 2.40 -18.53 8.52
CA VAL A 253 1.07 -18.25 7.97
C VAL A 253 0.73 -16.77 8.12
N SER A 254 -0.38 -16.33 7.53
CA SER A 254 -0.71 -14.89 7.44
C SER A 254 -0.62 -14.13 8.75
N MET A 255 -1.14 -14.67 9.85
CA MET A 255 -1.18 -13.95 11.14
C MET A 255 0.19 -13.77 11.80
N ASP A 256 1.21 -14.55 11.39
CA ASP A 256 2.59 -14.37 11.85
C ASP A 256 3.21 -13.08 11.28
N MET A 257 2.65 -12.58 10.17
CA MET A 257 3.09 -11.34 9.50
C MET A 257 2.30 -10.10 9.94
N LYS A 258 1.34 -10.25 10.88
CA LYS A 258 0.55 -9.11 11.36
C LYS A 258 1.41 -8.09 12.10
N GLY A 259 1.34 -6.83 11.68
CA GLY A 259 2.13 -5.75 12.24
C GLY A 259 3.56 -5.67 11.69
N ASP A 260 3.90 -6.44 10.68
CA ASP A 260 5.18 -6.28 9.99
C ASP A 260 5.18 -4.99 9.17
N GLU A 261 6.19 -4.15 9.40
CA GLU A 261 6.32 -2.83 8.77
C GLU A 261 6.80 -2.89 7.32
N ARG A 262 7.33 -4.04 6.88
CA ARG A 262 7.84 -4.19 5.52
C ARG A 262 6.71 -4.29 4.51
N SER A 263 6.95 -3.81 3.32
CA SER A 263 5.97 -3.85 2.22
C SER A 263 5.75 -5.26 1.67
N SER A 264 6.77 -6.12 1.76
CA SER A 264 6.79 -7.44 1.13
C SER A 264 7.70 -8.36 1.90
N ILE A 265 7.25 -9.56 2.26
CA ILE A 265 8.06 -10.58 2.92
C ILE A 265 8.01 -11.86 2.09
N VAL A 266 9.07 -12.15 1.35
CA VAL A 266 9.14 -13.33 0.49
C VAL A 266 9.10 -14.60 1.34
N ASP A 267 8.19 -15.51 0.98
CA ASP A 267 8.13 -16.87 1.49
C ASP A 267 9.06 -17.78 0.64
N GLY A 268 10.29 -17.95 1.10
CA GLY A 268 11.28 -18.75 0.39
C GLY A 268 10.95 -20.24 0.28
N LEU A 269 10.09 -20.76 1.17
CA LEU A 269 9.61 -22.14 1.09
C LEU A 269 8.67 -22.34 -0.11
N SER A 270 7.86 -21.32 -0.41
CA SER A 270 6.87 -21.32 -1.50
C SER A 270 7.46 -20.99 -2.88
N THR A 271 8.73 -20.58 -2.96
CA THR A 271 9.42 -20.38 -4.23
C THR A 271 9.53 -21.69 -5.00
N ASN A 272 9.22 -21.64 -6.29
CA ASN A 272 9.32 -22.83 -7.18
C ASN A 272 9.82 -22.41 -8.57
N VAL A 273 10.55 -23.31 -9.24
CA VAL A 273 10.99 -23.15 -10.63
C VAL A 273 10.68 -24.43 -11.40
N VAL A 274 9.98 -24.30 -12.52
CA VAL A 274 9.61 -25.43 -13.39
C VAL A 274 10.28 -25.21 -14.75
N GLY A 275 10.90 -26.25 -15.27
CA GLY A 275 11.50 -26.23 -16.62
C GLY A 275 12.62 -25.20 -16.79
N GLY A 276 13.26 -24.76 -15.69
CA GLY A 276 14.36 -23.82 -15.67
C GLY A 276 13.95 -22.35 -15.70
N ASN A 277 12.82 -21.98 -16.27
CA ASN A 277 12.47 -20.57 -16.45
C ASN A 277 11.02 -20.18 -16.09
N LEU A 278 10.17 -21.11 -15.67
CA LEU A 278 8.87 -20.79 -15.10
C LEU A 278 9.02 -20.62 -13.59
N VAL A 279 9.14 -19.38 -13.16
CA VAL A 279 9.41 -18.99 -11.76
C VAL A 279 8.11 -18.63 -11.06
N LYS A 280 7.91 -19.18 -9.85
CA LYS A 280 6.86 -18.78 -8.92
C LYS A 280 7.49 -18.21 -7.65
N VAL A 281 7.06 -17.02 -7.23
CA VAL A 281 7.41 -16.40 -5.95
C VAL A 281 6.14 -15.96 -5.24
N ALA A 282 6.06 -16.22 -3.95
CA ALA A 282 5.00 -15.73 -3.07
C ALA A 282 5.58 -14.78 -2.03
N ALA A 283 4.85 -13.72 -1.69
CA ALA A 283 5.24 -12.76 -0.69
C ALA A 283 4.06 -12.34 0.18
N TRP A 284 4.26 -12.35 1.48
CA TRP A 284 3.34 -11.86 2.50
C TRP A 284 3.41 -10.34 2.60
N TYR A 285 2.32 -9.71 2.99
CA TYR A 285 2.30 -8.30 3.35
C TYR A 285 1.13 -7.99 4.28
N ASP A 286 1.39 -7.21 5.32
CA ASP A 286 0.29 -6.64 6.08
C ASP A 286 -0.26 -5.46 5.28
N ASN A 287 -1.40 -5.69 4.63
CA ASN A 287 -2.02 -4.71 3.71
C ASN A 287 -2.50 -3.43 4.40
N GLU A 288 -2.64 -3.42 5.71
CA GLU A 288 -2.98 -2.25 6.51
C GLU A 288 -1.73 -1.64 7.15
N TRP A 289 -1.05 -2.37 8.03
CA TRP A 289 0.09 -1.87 8.79
C TRP A 289 1.29 -1.53 7.92
N GLY A 290 1.76 -2.47 7.12
CA GLY A 290 2.92 -2.27 6.24
C GLY A 290 2.69 -1.16 5.23
N TYR A 291 1.45 -1.03 4.71
CA TYR A 291 1.13 0.05 3.78
C TYR A 291 1.07 1.42 4.49
N ALA A 292 0.52 1.50 5.71
CA ALA A 292 0.53 2.73 6.50
C ALA A 292 1.97 3.18 6.82
N CYS A 293 2.87 2.23 7.15
CA CYS A 293 4.30 2.51 7.32
C CYS A 293 4.91 3.09 6.03
N ARG A 294 4.60 2.53 4.86
CA ARG A 294 5.09 3.05 3.57
C ARG A 294 4.62 4.47 3.26
N ILE A 295 3.37 4.81 3.58
CA ILE A 295 2.89 6.21 3.47
C ILE A 295 3.70 7.15 4.35
N SER A 296 3.96 6.75 5.60
CA SER A 296 4.79 7.54 6.53
C SER A 296 6.21 7.73 6.00
N ASP A 297 6.83 6.64 5.51
CA ASP A 297 8.18 6.69 4.96
C ASP A 297 8.25 7.52 3.67
N LEU A 298 7.20 7.45 2.83
CA LEU A 298 7.12 8.31 1.65
C LEU A 298 7.08 9.80 2.05
N CYS A 299 6.31 10.16 3.08
CA CYS A 299 6.31 11.53 3.58
C CYS A 299 7.70 11.96 4.07
N SER A 300 8.40 11.11 4.81
CA SER A 300 9.77 11.37 5.27
C SER A 300 10.73 11.52 4.08
N PHE A 301 10.63 10.63 3.09
CA PHE A 301 11.42 10.71 1.85
C PHE A 301 11.19 12.02 1.09
N LEU A 302 9.94 12.50 0.99
CA LEU A 302 9.62 13.77 0.33
C LEU A 302 10.29 14.96 1.06
N VAL A 303 10.27 14.94 2.39
CA VAL A 303 10.96 15.96 3.21
C VAL A 303 12.47 15.95 2.96
N ASP A 304 13.10 14.77 2.97
CA ASP A 304 14.54 14.60 2.77
C ASP A 304 14.99 15.04 1.35
N LYS A 305 14.09 14.92 0.36
CA LYS A 305 14.35 15.34 -1.02
C LYS A 305 14.05 16.81 -1.30
N GLY A 306 13.53 17.51 -0.32
CA GLY A 306 13.11 18.92 -0.42
C GLY A 306 11.70 19.06 -0.99
N ILE A 307 10.74 19.38 -0.12
CA ILE A 307 9.33 19.64 -0.47
C ILE A 307 9.11 21.10 -0.89
#